data_005f2b7f247cdb9547307b7fc64719a0
#
_entry.id   005f2b7f247cdb9547307b7fc64719a0
#
_cell.length_a   1.000
_cell.length_b   1.000
_cell.length_c   1.000
_cell.angle_alpha   90.00
_cell.angle_beta   90.00
_cell.angle_gamma   90.00
#
_symmetry.space_group_name_H-M   'P 1'
#
loop_
_entity.id
_entity.type
_entity.pdbx_description
1 polymer ?
#
loop_
_entity_poly.entity_id
_entity_poly.type
_entity_poly.pdbx_seq_one_letter_code
_entity_poly.pdbx_strand_id
1 'polypeptide(L)'
;MPEGHSVHRLANAFQAQFAGRQVDASSPQGRFAAGAALLDGRVLQAAEAHGKQMFMGFSGDVWLRVHLGLYGMWRFLGSGLEGIGRRSRKPADAADFPPHPGDAVRLRLVSGSHVADLSGPTACEVLSFEEKAMFMIRLGEDPLRRDADPERAYAKLHASRMALGLLLMRQDIVAGIGNNIYRAEVLFRARLEPHRPGRALEADTWHALWTDLAALLADGVRTGRIVTTEPRHRRRQSGPALRDDASYVAHRAGEPCRVCGNAVLAEPMGGRTLYWCACCQTT
;
A
#
# COMPACT_ATOMS: atom_id res chain seq x y z
N MET A 1 -2.40 7.07 5.41
CA MET A 1 -3.31 6.23 4.59
C MET A 1 -2.50 5.08 4.01
N PRO A 2 -2.97 3.85 4.11
CA PRO A 2 -2.27 2.70 3.55
C PRO A 2 -2.14 2.80 2.02
N GLU A 3 -0.94 2.49 1.53
CA GLU A 3 -0.55 2.40 0.12
C GLU A 3 -0.14 0.97 -0.21
N GLY A 4 0.05 0.66 -1.49
CA GLY A 4 0.48 -0.67 -1.92
C GLY A 4 1.69 -1.18 -1.13
N HIS A 5 2.75 -0.39 -1.01
CA HIS A 5 3.94 -0.79 -0.25
C HIS A 5 3.64 -1.16 1.20
N SER A 6 2.74 -0.44 1.88
CA SER A 6 2.39 -0.75 3.26
C SER A 6 1.56 -2.02 3.38
N VAL A 7 0.70 -2.32 2.41
CA VAL A 7 -0.08 -3.56 2.37
C VAL A 7 0.83 -4.77 2.07
N HIS A 8 1.76 -4.64 1.11
CA HIS A 8 2.78 -5.67 0.86
C HIS A 8 3.66 -5.93 2.09
N ARG A 9 4.06 -4.87 2.81
CA ARG A 9 4.82 -5.01 4.05
C ARG A 9 4.04 -5.78 5.13
N LEU A 10 2.73 -5.54 5.24
CA LEU A 10 1.86 -6.28 6.14
C LEU A 10 1.70 -7.75 5.70
N ALA A 11 1.46 -7.99 4.42
CA ALA A 11 1.36 -9.35 3.87
C ALA A 11 2.64 -10.16 4.11
N ASN A 12 3.80 -9.55 3.87
CA ASN A 12 5.10 -10.18 4.16
C ASN A 12 5.26 -10.53 5.66
N ALA A 13 4.78 -9.67 6.56
CA ALA A 13 4.80 -9.95 7.99
C ALA A 13 3.89 -11.12 8.38
N PHE A 14 2.68 -11.19 7.83
CA PHE A 14 1.80 -12.35 8.01
C PHE A 14 2.43 -13.61 7.42
N GLN A 15 2.99 -13.54 6.22
CA GLN A 15 3.68 -14.66 5.60
C GLN A 15 4.84 -15.18 6.47
N ALA A 16 5.63 -14.29 7.04
CA ALA A 16 6.79 -14.67 7.85
C ALA A 16 6.43 -15.21 9.25
N GLN A 17 5.37 -14.67 9.89
CA GLN A 17 5.11 -14.94 11.30
C GLN A 17 3.89 -15.83 11.57
N PHE A 18 2.96 -15.92 10.62
CA PHE A 18 1.73 -16.68 10.80
C PHE A 18 1.57 -17.84 9.80
N ALA A 19 2.21 -17.79 8.62
CA ALA A 19 2.08 -18.87 7.65
C ALA A 19 2.63 -20.20 8.16
N GLY A 20 1.94 -21.28 7.82
CA GLY A 20 2.22 -22.64 8.29
C GLY A 20 1.71 -22.91 9.71
N ARG A 21 1.03 -21.95 10.36
CA ARG A 21 0.55 -22.09 11.74
C ARG A 21 -0.97 -22.02 11.80
N GLN A 22 -1.52 -22.76 12.76
CA GLN A 22 -2.93 -22.63 13.14
C GLN A 22 -3.16 -21.27 13.80
N VAL A 23 -4.31 -20.68 13.54
CA VAL A 23 -4.73 -19.41 14.12
C VAL A 23 -6.04 -19.58 14.87
N ASP A 24 -6.13 -18.95 16.04
CA ASP A 24 -7.39 -18.72 16.71
C ASP A 24 -7.94 -17.38 16.21
N ALA A 25 -9.13 -17.40 15.61
CA ALA A 25 -9.74 -16.23 15.03
C ALA A 25 -10.99 -15.81 15.77
N SER A 26 -11.11 -14.52 16.11
CA SER A 26 -12.28 -13.97 16.79
C SER A 26 -12.63 -12.58 16.25
N SER A 27 -13.88 -12.17 16.49
CA SER A 27 -14.36 -10.84 16.16
C SER A 27 -14.83 -10.11 17.43
N PRO A 28 -13.94 -9.48 18.20
CA PRO A 28 -14.30 -8.83 19.47
C PRO A 28 -15.44 -7.80 19.32
N GLN A 29 -15.45 -7.04 18.23
CA GLN A 29 -16.51 -6.08 17.89
C GLN A 29 -17.82 -6.77 17.46
N GLY A 30 -17.81 -8.06 17.10
CA GLY A 30 -18.96 -8.82 16.63
C GLY A 30 -19.31 -8.66 15.14
N ARG A 31 -18.88 -7.58 14.49
CA ARG A 31 -19.27 -7.27 13.09
C ARG A 31 -18.71 -8.21 12.03
N PHE A 32 -17.81 -9.11 12.40
CA PHE A 32 -17.21 -10.11 11.52
C PHE A 32 -17.25 -11.52 12.16
N ALA A 33 -18.19 -11.75 13.07
CA ALA A 33 -18.28 -13.01 13.83
C ALA A 33 -18.39 -14.25 12.94
N ALA A 34 -19.27 -14.23 11.93
CA ALA A 34 -19.42 -15.34 10.98
C ALA A 34 -18.14 -15.61 10.17
N GLY A 35 -17.48 -14.55 9.69
CA GLY A 35 -16.20 -14.68 8.98
C GLY A 35 -15.08 -15.19 9.91
N ALA A 36 -15.00 -14.69 11.13
CA ALA A 36 -14.01 -15.16 12.11
C ALA A 36 -14.21 -16.66 12.41
N ALA A 37 -15.44 -17.13 12.57
CA ALA A 37 -15.74 -18.54 12.79
C ALA A 37 -15.31 -19.45 11.63
N LEU A 38 -15.32 -18.92 10.38
CA LEU A 38 -14.80 -19.65 9.22
C LEU A 38 -13.26 -19.74 9.19
N LEU A 39 -12.56 -18.86 9.90
CA LEU A 39 -11.10 -18.82 9.95
C LEU A 39 -10.56 -19.54 11.19
N ASP A 40 -11.38 -19.65 12.24
CA ASP A 40 -10.97 -20.16 13.53
C ASP A 40 -10.49 -21.62 13.44
N GLY A 41 -9.36 -21.90 14.10
CA GLY A 41 -8.72 -23.22 14.10
C GLY A 41 -8.05 -23.60 12.77
N ARG A 42 -8.07 -22.76 11.74
CA ARG A 42 -7.45 -23.07 10.44
C ARG A 42 -5.97 -22.69 10.41
N VAL A 43 -5.23 -23.33 9.50
CA VAL A 43 -3.83 -23.01 9.22
C VAL A 43 -3.79 -21.88 8.19
N LEU A 44 -3.11 -20.77 8.49
CA LEU A 44 -2.76 -19.77 7.49
C LEU A 44 -1.70 -20.36 6.55
N GLN A 45 -2.02 -20.50 5.27
CA GLN A 45 -1.12 -21.10 4.28
C GLN A 45 -0.32 -20.05 3.51
N ALA A 46 -0.95 -18.92 3.19
CA ALA A 46 -0.32 -17.85 2.42
C ALA A 46 -0.88 -16.48 2.82
N ALA A 47 -0.03 -15.45 2.71
CA ALA A 47 -0.43 -14.06 2.80
C ALA A 47 0.21 -13.28 1.66
N GLU A 48 -0.61 -12.62 0.84
CA GLU A 48 -0.17 -11.86 -0.32
C GLU A 48 -0.89 -10.53 -0.42
N ALA A 49 -0.33 -9.62 -1.19
CA ALA A 49 -0.94 -8.34 -1.52
C ALA A 49 -1.07 -8.17 -3.04
N HIS A 50 -2.10 -7.43 -3.44
CA HIS A 50 -2.24 -6.89 -4.79
C HIS A 50 -2.74 -5.47 -4.66
N GLY A 51 -1.87 -4.52 -4.96
CA GLY A 51 -2.14 -3.12 -4.72
C GLY A 51 -2.43 -2.84 -3.24
N LYS A 52 -3.65 -2.41 -2.95
CA LYS A 52 -4.10 -2.12 -1.59
C LYS A 52 -4.99 -3.21 -0.99
N GLN A 53 -5.11 -4.33 -1.68
CA GLN A 53 -5.83 -5.50 -1.21
C GLN A 53 -4.84 -6.48 -0.58
N MET A 54 -5.17 -6.99 0.58
CA MET A 54 -4.44 -8.08 1.21
C MET A 54 -5.31 -9.32 1.17
N PHE A 55 -4.72 -10.43 0.78
CA PHE A 55 -5.37 -11.74 0.75
C PHE A 55 -4.60 -12.71 1.63
N MET A 56 -5.31 -13.44 2.47
CA MET A 56 -4.75 -14.48 3.31
C MET A 56 -5.50 -15.78 3.05
N GLY A 57 -4.77 -16.80 2.55
CA GLY A 57 -5.30 -18.12 2.27
C GLY A 57 -5.18 -19.05 3.46
N PHE A 58 -6.28 -19.68 3.84
CA PHE A 58 -6.34 -20.61 4.95
C PHE A 58 -6.62 -22.03 4.42
N SER A 59 -6.34 -23.04 5.24
CA SER A 59 -6.66 -24.43 4.92
C SER A 59 -8.15 -24.60 4.62
N GLY A 60 -8.49 -25.48 3.63
CA GLY A 60 -9.86 -25.70 3.21
C GLY A 60 -10.41 -24.66 2.24
N ASP A 61 -9.52 -24.07 1.44
CA ASP A 61 -9.85 -23.11 0.37
C ASP A 61 -10.63 -21.87 0.82
N VAL A 62 -10.29 -21.36 1.99
CA VAL A 62 -10.89 -20.17 2.59
C VAL A 62 -9.92 -19.00 2.45
N TRP A 63 -10.35 -17.91 1.84
CA TRP A 63 -9.53 -16.71 1.65
C TRP A 63 -10.13 -15.53 2.42
N LEU A 64 -9.32 -14.89 3.25
CA LEU A 64 -9.68 -13.61 3.85
C LEU A 64 -9.15 -12.47 2.99
N ARG A 65 -10.04 -11.59 2.55
CA ARG A 65 -9.70 -10.33 1.89
C ARG A 65 -9.82 -9.18 2.87
N VAL A 66 -8.78 -8.33 2.93
CA VAL A 66 -8.78 -7.10 3.73
C VAL A 66 -8.41 -5.90 2.86
N HIS A 67 -9.23 -4.85 2.93
CA HIS A 67 -8.91 -3.53 2.41
C HIS A 67 -8.97 -2.50 3.54
N LEU A 68 -7.82 -1.91 3.86
CA LEU A 68 -7.71 -1.02 5.01
C LEU A 68 -8.44 0.31 4.82
N GLY A 69 -8.55 0.82 3.59
CA GLY A 69 -9.14 2.11 3.32
C GLY A 69 -8.35 3.26 3.95
N LEU A 70 -9.05 4.26 4.50
CA LEU A 70 -8.42 5.44 5.12
C LEU A 70 -8.02 5.20 6.58
N TYR A 71 -8.84 4.48 7.32
CA TYR A 71 -8.75 4.37 8.79
C TYR A 71 -8.35 2.98 9.27
N GLY A 72 -8.44 1.98 8.39
CA GLY A 72 -8.10 0.61 8.70
C GLY A 72 -6.63 0.46 9.09
N MET A 73 -6.39 -0.36 10.12
CA MET A 73 -5.04 -0.63 10.59
C MET A 73 -4.94 -2.02 11.23
N TRP A 74 -3.77 -2.60 11.08
CA TRP A 74 -3.35 -3.75 11.85
C TRP A 74 -2.49 -3.30 13.05
N ARG A 75 -2.74 -3.89 14.21
CA ARG A 75 -1.88 -3.82 15.38
C ARG A 75 -1.30 -5.19 15.62
N PHE A 76 -0.02 -5.24 15.99
CA PHE A 76 0.70 -6.48 16.18
C PHE A 76 1.34 -6.57 17.57
N LEU A 77 1.41 -7.80 18.10
CA LEU A 77 2.24 -8.20 19.20
C LEU A 77 2.94 -9.51 18.82
N GLY A 78 4.20 -9.64 19.19
CA GLY A 78 5.04 -10.80 18.90
C GLY A 78 6.39 -10.39 18.34
N SER A 79 7.37 -11.29 18.40
CA SER A 79 8.71 -11.08 17.85
C SER A 79 8.68 -11.06 16.31
N GLY A 80 9.57 -10.28 15.70
CA GLY A 80 9.66 -10.13 14.23
C GLY A 80 8.57 -9.25 13.61
N LEU A 81 7.74 -8.59 14.44
CA LEU A 81 6.67 -7.67 14.01
C LEU A 81 6.97 -6.21 14.40
N GLU A 82 8.19 -5.94 14.86
CA GLU A 82 8.62 -4.61 15.26
C GLU A 82 8.65 -3.65 14.07
N GLY A 83 7.96 -2.51 14.23
CA GLY A 83 7.87 -1.51 13.16
C GLY A 83 6.94 -1.90 12.00
N ILE A 84 6.19 -2.98 12.13
CA ILE A 84 5.15 -3.38 11.18
C ILE A 84 3.78 -2.95 11.73
N GLY A 85 3.01 -2.24 10.93
CA GLY A 85 1.72 -1.72 11.38
C GLY A 85 1.84 -0.83 12.62
N ARG A 86 0.85 -0.91 13.51
CA ARG A 86 0.91 -0.29 14.84
C ARG A 86 1.16 -1.34 15.90
N ARG A 87 1.87 -0.96 16.95
CA ARG A 87 2.13 -1.86 18.08
C ARG A 87 0.86 -2.05 18.90
N SER A 88 0.50 -3.30 19.20
CA SER A 88 -0.50 -3.64 20.23
C SER A 88 0.03 -3.30 21.62
N ARG A 89 -0.89 -3.10 22.56
CA ARG A 89 -0.56 -2.96 23.97
C ARG A 89 0.07 -4.29 24.46
N LYS A 90 1.22 -4.20 25.11
CA LYS A 90 1.81 -5.38 25.74
C LYS A 90 0.94 -5.79 26.93
N PRO A 91 0.76 -7.10 27.18
CA PRO A 91 0.19 -7.54 28.44
C PRO A 91 1.08 -7.09 29.62
N ALA A 92 0.45 -6.87 30.79
CA ALA A 92 1.19 -6.51 31.99
C ALA A 92 2.09 -7.66 32.44
N ASP A 93 1.55 -8.88 32.38
CA ASP A 93 2.23 -10.13 32.70
C ASP A 93 2.14 -11.11 31.53
N ALA A 94 3.06 -12.08 31.45
CA ALA A 94 3.01 -13.18 30.48
C ALA A 94 1.75 -14.04 30.63
N ALA A 95 1.20 -14.11 31.84
CA ALA A 95 -0.04 -14.83 32.14
C ALA A 95 -1.28 -14.18 31.52
N ASP A 96 -1.21 -12.88 31.15
CA ASP A 96 -2.28 -12.13 30.49
C ASP A 96 -2.23 -12.23 28.95
N PHE A 97 -1.47 -13.15 28.41
CA PHE A 97 -1.42 -13.38 26.97
C PHE A 97 -2.55 -14.30 26.48
N PRO A 98 -3.23 -13.96 25.36
CA PRO A 98 -3.14 -12.72 24.60
C PRO A 98 -3.80 -11.54 25.34
N PRO A 99 -3.27 -10.31 25.21
CA PRO A 99 -3.84 -9.15 25.90
C PRO A 99 -5.28 -8.92 25.45
N HIS A 100 -6.09 -8.34 26.34
CA HIS A 100 -7.49 -8.04 26.02
C HIS A 100 -7.59 -7.19 24.74
N PRO A 101 -8.44 -7.57 23.75
CA PRO A 101 -8.64 -6.77 22.54
C PRO A 101 -9.32 -5.45 22.88
N GLY A 102 -9.00 -4.40 22.09
CA GLY A 102 -9.78 -3.16 22.17
C GLY A 102 -11.15 -3.32 21.50
N ASP A 103 -12.14 -2.53 21.93
CA ASP A 103 -13.54 -2.58 21.47
C ASP A 103 -13.71 -2.35 19.96
N ALA A 104 -12.75 -1.70 19.32
CA ALA A 104 -12.76 -1.42 17.87
C ALA A 104 -12.18 -2.55 17.01
N VAL A 105 -11.78 -3.68 17.59
CA VAL A 105 -11.16 -4.79 16.87
C VAL A 105 -12.21 -5.57 16.08
N ARG A 106 -12.15 -5.49 14.75
CA ARG A 106 -13.02 -6.18 13.81
C ARG A 106 -12.69 -7.67 13.70
N LEU A 107 -11.40 -7.97 13.65
CA LEU A 107 -10.86 -9.32 13.55
C LEU A 107 -9.58 -9.38 14.39
N ARG A 108 -9.48 -10.40 15.23
CA ARG A 108 -8.27 -10.80 15.93
C ARG A 108 -7.82 -12.15 15.42
N LEU A 109 -6.53 -12.25 15.13
CA LEU A 109 -5.84 -13.51 14.85
C LEU A 109 -4.75 -13.73 15.92
N VAL A 110 -4.75 -14.90 16.53
CA VAL A 110 -3.75 -15.31 17.53
C VAL A 110 -3.07 -16.57 17.02
N SER A 111 -1.75 -16.65 17.12
CA SER A 111 -1.00 -17.84 16.77
C SER A 111 0.26 -17.92 17.64
N GLY A 112 0.31 -18.86 18.56
CA GLY A 112 1.40 -18.96 19.53
C GLY A 112 1.57 -17.65 20.30
N SER A 113 2.74 -17.02 20.21
CA SER A 113 3.05 -15.74 20.87
C SER A 113 2.74 -14.50 20.01
N HIS A 114 2.04 -14.66 18.90
CA HIS A 114 1.74 -13.58 17.97
C HIS A 114 0.26 -13.23 18.01
N VAL A 115 -0.03 -11.93 18.01
CA VAL A 115 -1.40 -11.37 17.90
C VAL A 115 -1.43 -10.35 16.79
N ALA A 116 -2.49 -10.40 15.98
CA ALA A 116 -2.79 -9.40 14.98
C ALA A 116 -4.24 -8.93 15.12
N ASP A 117 -4.44 -7.64 15.39
CA ASP A 117 -5.73 -6.99 15.59
C ASP A 117 -6.04 -6.03 14.45
N LEU A 118 -7.10 -6.30 13.69
CA LEU A 118 -7.61 -5.45 12.63
C LEU A 118 -8.70 -4.52 13.17
N SER A 119 -8.54 -3.22 12.96
CA SER A 119 -9.55 -2.21 13.31
C SER A 119 -9.86 -1.32 12.11
N GLY A 120 -11.12 -0.94 11.95
CA GLY A 120 -11.60 0.05 10.99
C GLY A 120 -11.36 -0.22 9.49
N PRO A 121 -11.29 -1.49 9.01
CA PRO A 121 -11.10 -1.76 7.59
C PRO A 121 -12.34 -1.33 6.79
N THR A 122 -12.13 -0.94 5.52
CA THR A 122 -13.22 -0.70 4.57
C THR A 122 -13.84 -2.02 4.11
N ALA A 123 -13.01 -3.07 3.92
CA ALA A 123 -13.49 -4.41 3.66
C ALA A 123 -12.74 -5.44 4.52
N CYS A 124 -13.49 -6.41 5.02
CA CYS A 124 -13.01 -7.60 5.74
C CYS A 124 -14.01 -8.70 5.42
N GLU A 125 -13.67 -9.59 4.52
CA GLU A 125 -14.60 -10.57 3.92
C GLU A 125 -13.89 -11.90 3.68
N VAL A 126 -14.66 -12.98 3.80
CA VAL A 126 -14.20 -14.32 3.43
C VAL A 126 -14.66 -14.60 2.01
N LEU A 127 -13.77 -15.12 1.19
CA LEU A 127 -13.95 -15.44 -0.21
C LEU A 127 -13.56 -16.90 -0.48
N SER A 128 -14.16 -17.53 -1.49
CA SER A 128 -13.61 -18.73 -2.11
C SER A 128 -12.40 -18.38 -2.99
N PHE A 129 -11.71 -19.41 -3.50
CA PHE A 129 -10.62 -19.21 -4.47
C PHE A 129 -11.14 -18.57 -5.77
N GLU A 130 -12.31 -19.01 -6.26
CA GLU A 130 -12.92 -18.46 -7.47
C GLU A 130 -13.33 -17.00 -7.28
N GLU A 131 -13.93 -16.66 -6.14
CA GLU A 131 -14.31 -15.28 -5.83
C GLU A 131 -13.08 -14.37 -5.73
N LYS A 132 -11.98 -14.86 -5.12
CA LYS A 132 -10.69 -14.15 -5.11
C LYS A 132 -10.17 -13.95 -6.53
N ALA A 133 -10.16 -15.01 -7.37
CA ALA A 133 -9.69 -14.93 -8.75
C ALA A 133 -10.49 -13.91 -9.56
N MET A 134 -11.81 -13.93 -9.45
CA MET A 134 -12.72 -12.97 -10.08
C MET A 134 -12.50 -11.54 -9.59
N PHE A 135 -12.14 -11.38 -8.31
CA PHE A 135 -11.78 -10.07 -7.77
C PHE A 135 -10.46 -9.56 -8.36
N MET A 136 -9.46 -10.42 -8.45
CA MET A 136 -8.10 -10.10 -8.95
C MET A 136 -8.13 -9.62 -10.41
N ILE A 137 -8.99 -10.22 -11.27
CA ILE A 137 -9.13 -9.84 -12.69
C ILE A 137 -9.52 -8.34 -12.87
N ARG A 138 -10.22 -7.77 -11.88
CA ARG A 138 -10.64 -6.36 -11.92
C ARG A 138 -9.55 -5.38 -11.52
N LEU A 139 -8.46 -5.86 -10.94
CA LEU A 139 -7.34 -5.03 -10.55
C LEU A 139 -6.40 -4.80 -11.74
N GLY A 140 -5.74 -3.67 -11.74
CA GLY A 140 -4.64 -3.38 -12.64
C GLY A 140 -3.34 -4.04 -12.19
N GLU A 141 -2.29 -3.76 -12.92
CA GLU A 141 -0.96 -4.30 -12.64
C GLU A 141 -0.37 -3.68 -11.36
N ASP A 142 0.18 -4.53 -10.50
CA ASP A 142 0.84 -4.10 -9.27
C ASP A 142 2.37 -4.15 -9.45
N PRO A 143 3.07 -3.00 -9.44
CA PRO A 143 4.51 -2.96 -9.67
C PRO A 143 5.36 -3.76 -8.67
N LEU A 144 4.78 -4.18 -7.55
CA LEU A 144 5.47 -4.99 -6.53
C LEU A 144 5.32 -6.51 -6.77
N ARG A 145 4.47 -6.93 -7.68
CA ARG A 145 4.26 -8.34 -7.99
C ARG A 145 5.23 -8.80 -9.09
N ARG A 146 5.68 -10.06 -8.97
CA ARG A 146 6.58 -10.66 -9.97
C ARG A 146 5.89 -10.99 -11.29
N ASP A 147 4.57 -11.17 -11.25
CA ASP A 147 3.70 -11.48 -12.39
C ASP A 147 3.07 -10.23 -13.00
N ALA A 148 3.49 -9.03 -12.57
CA ALA A 148 3.02 -7.77 -13.14
C ALA A 148 3.49 -7.61 -14.60
N ASP A 149 2.57 -7.20 -15.46
CA ASP A 149 2.82 -6.92 -16.86
C ASP A 149 2.67 -5.41 -17.14
N PRO A 150 3.80 -4.67 -17.22
CA PRO A 150 3.76 -3.24 -17.50
C PRO A 150 3.11 -2.89 -18.84
N GLU A 151 3.15 -3.81 -19.83
CA GLU A 151 2.54 -3.59 -21.15
C GLU A 151 1.00 -3.56 -21.05
N ARG A 152 0.42 -4.41 -20.21
CA ARG A 152 -1.04 -4.41 -20.00
C ARG A 152 -1.51 -3.12 -19.32
N ALA A 153 -0.72 -2.60 -18.38
CA ALA A 153 -1.00 -1.30 -17.77
C ALA A 153 -0.82 -0.17 -18.80
N TYR A 154 0.25 -0.20 -19.61
CA TYR A 154 0.49 0.76 -20.66
C TYR A 154 -0.63 0.80 -21.68
N ALA A 155 -1.06 -0.35 -22.19
CA ALA A 155 -2.14 -0.43 -23.17
C ALA A 155 -3.43 0.26 -22.69
N LYS A 156 -3.83 0.01 -21.42
CA LYS A 156 -4.99 0.67 -20.80
C LYS A 156 -4.80 2.18 -20.65
N LEU A 157 -3.60 2.61 -20.26
CA LEU A 157 -3.26 4.00 -20.05
C LEU A 157 -3.21 4.74 -21.39
N HIS A 158 -2.53 4.17 -22.40
CA HIS A 158 -2.34 4.77 -23.71
C HIS A 158 -3.65 4.85 -24.52
N ALA A 159 -4.62 3.96 -24.28
CA ALA A 159 -5.95 4.05 -24.87
C ALA A 159 -6.77 5.25 -24.36
N SER A 160 -6.31 5.96 -23.33
CA SER A 160 -7.09 6.99 -22.64
C SER A 160 -6.70 8.41 -23.02
N ARG A 161 -7.71 9.27 -23.11
CA ARG A 161 -7.54 10.74 -23.22
C ARG A 161 -7.47 11.43 -21.86
N MET A 162 -7.66 10.70 -20.76
CA MET A 162 -7.58 11.26 -19.41
C MET A 162 -6.15 11.69 -19.08
N ALA A 163 -6.04 12.64 -18.16
CA ALA A 163 -4.76 13.10 -17.63
C ALA A 163 -3.97 11.97 -16.93
N LEU A 164 -2.65 11.92 -17.11
CA LEU A 164 -1.76 10.93 -16.51
C LEU A 164 -1.91 10.90 -14.99
N GLY A 165 -2.03 12.07 -14.36
CA GLY A 165 -2.22 12.18 -12.92
C GLY A 165 -3.51 11.51 -12.42
N LEU A 166 -4.56 11.39 -13.24
CA LEU A 166 -5.78 10.64 -12.94
C LEU A 166 -5.59 9.14 -13.21
N LEU A 167 -4.96 8.79 -14.34
CA LEU A 167 -4.79 7.40 -14.77
C LEU A 167 -3.92 6.61 -13.80
N LEU A 168 -2.84 7.19 -13.28
CA LEU A 168 -1.99 6.55 -12.27
C LEU A 168 -2.72 6.25 -10.96
N MET A 169 -3.85 6.90 -10.68
CA MET A 169 -4.66 6.65 -9.49
C MET A 169 -5.70 5.55 -9.68
N ARG A 170 -5.93 5.10 -10.90
CA ARG A 170 -6.90 4.07 -11.22
C ARG A 170 -6.38 2.69 -10.86
N GLN A 171 -7.06 2.04 -9.90
CA GLN A 171 -6.66 0.73 -9.39
C GLN A 171 -6.87 -0.42 -10.40
N ASP A 172 -7.57 -0.18 -11.49
CA ASP A 172 -7.75 -1.09 -12.64
C ASP A 172 -6.69 -0.89 -13.74
N ILE A 173 -5.78 0.10 -13.58
CA ILE A 173 -4.63 0.34 -14.46
C ILE A 173 -3.34 0.04 -13.68
N VAL A 174 -3.05 0.81 -12.62
CA VAL A 174 -1.91 0.61 -11.74
C VAL A 174 -2.41 0.39 -10.32
N ALA A 175 -2.35 -0.86 -9.86
CA ALA A 175 -2.75 -1.18 -8.50
C ALA A 175 -1.67 -0.73 -7.50
N GLY A 176 -2.12 -0.26 -6.33
CA GLY A 176 -1.21 0.10 -5.24
C GLY A 176 -0.93 1.59 -5.10
N ILE A 177 -0.98 2.38 -6.17
CA ILE A 177 -0.96 3.84 -6.07
C ILE A 177 -2.36 4.33 -5.70
N GLY A 178 -2.46 5.26 -4.77
CA GLY A 178 -3.81 5.77 -4.44
C GLY A 178 -3.83 6.90 -3.45
N ASN A 179 -2.64 7.31 -3.03
CA ASN A 179 -2.42 8.54 -2.33
C ASN A 179 -1.65 9.52 -3.25
N ASN A 180 -1.66 10.75 -2.88
CA ASN A 180 -1.03 11.80 -3.67
C ASN A 180 0.48 11.67 -3.79
N ILE A 181 1.16 10.98 -2.85
CA ILE A 181 2.62 11.00 -2.78
C ILE A 181 3.22 10.31 -4.01
N TYR A 182 3.00 9.01 -4.17
CA TYR A 182 3.63 8.29 -5.30
C TYR A 182 3.24 8.89 -6.66
N ARG A 183 1.96 9.25 -6.86
CA ARG A 183 1.51 9.92 -8.09
C ARG A 183 2.31 11.18 -8.38
N ALA A 184 2.37 12.09 -7.41
CA ALA A 184 3.05 13.37 -7.57
C ALA A 184 4.56 13.18 -7.79
N GLU A 185 5.17 12.30 -7.00
CA GLU A 185 6.60 12.10 -6.97
C GLU A 185 7.13 11.39 -8.23
N VAL A 186 6.42 10.34 -8.70
CA VAL A 186 6.86 9.61 -9.90
C VAL A 186 6.72 10.47 -11.17
N LEU A 187 5.64 11.26 -11.27
CA LEU A 187 5.48 12.22 -12.36
C LEU A 187 6.55 13.32 -12.32
N PHE A 188 6.88 13.83 -11.12
CA PHE A 188 7.96 14.80 -10.97
C PHE A 188 9.32 14.21 -11.39
N ARG A 189 9.64 13.02 -10.94
CA ARG A 189 10.91 12.34 -11.25
C ARG A 189 11.04 12.03 -12.74
N ALA A 190 9.95 11.65 -13.38
CA ALA A 190 9.87 11.44 -14.83
C ALA A 190 9.76 12.75 -15.65
N ARG A 191 9.68 13.92 -14.99
CA ARG A 191 9.48 15.24 -15.60
C ARG A 191 8.19 15.37 -16.42
N LEU A 192 7.21 14.52 -16.17
CA LEU A 192 5.94 14.46 -16.88
C LEU A 192 4.94 15.46 -16.35
N GLU A 193 4.34 16.21 -17.26
CA GLU A 193 3.23 17.11 -16.97
C GLU A 193 1.99 16.28 -16.58
N PRO A 194 1.40 16.54 -15.38
CA PRO A 194 0.33 15.68 -14.84
C PRO A 194 -0.96 15.66 -15.66
N HIS A 195 -1.24 16.73 -16.42
CA HIS A 195 -2.46 16.86 -17.24
C HIS A 195 -2.30 16.27 -18.64
N ARG A 196 -1.08 15.91 -19.03
CA ARG A 196 -0.80 15.22 -20.28
C ARG A 196 -1.74 14.03 -20.45
N PRO A 197 -2.43 13.86 -21.59
CA PRO A 197 -3.31 12.72 -21.81
C PRO A 197 -2.50 11.41 -21.90
N GLY A 198 -3.05 10.32 -21.35
CA GLY A 198 -2.38 9.01 -21.36
C GLY A 198 -1.92 8.58 -22.75
N ARG A 199 -2.74 8.81 -23.80
CA ARG A 199 -2.40 8.47 -25.19
C ARG A 199 -1.16 9.19 -25.74
N ALA A 200 -0.70 10.24 -25.09
CA ALA A 200 0.49 10.99 -25.51
C ALA A 200 1.77 10.52 -24.79
N LEU A 201 1.67 9.51 -23.91
CA LEU A 201 2.82 8.95 -23.24
C LEU A 201 3.51 7.92 -24.13
N GLU A 202 4.78 8.13 -24.40
CA GLU A 202 5.62 7.22 -25.17
C GLU A 202 5.97 5.96 -24.34
N ALA A 203 6.11 4.82 -25.03
CA ALA A 203 6.38 3.53 -24.40
C ALA A 203 7.66 3.52 -23.54
N ASP A 204 8.76 4.05 -24.05
CA ASP A 204 10.03 4.11 -23.34
C ASP A 204 9.93 4.95 -22.05
N THR A 205 9.19 6.05 -22.13
CA THR A 205 8.92 6.92 -20.97
C THR A 205 8.08 6.19 -19.94
N TRP A 206 7.09 5.40 -20.38
CA TRP A 206 6.30 4.55 -19.50
C TRP A 206 7.16 3.50 -18.80
N HIS A 207 8.02 2.79 -19.52
CA HIS A 207 8.89 1.76 -18.92
C HIS A 207 9.85 2.34 -17.88
N ALA A 208 10.42 3.52 -18.15
CA ALA A 208 11.25 4.23 -17.20
C ALA A 208 10.46 4.62 -15.94
N LEU A 209 9.24 5.16 -16.11
CA LEU A 209 8.35 5.53 -15.03
C LEU A 209 7.93 4.31 -14.19
N TRP A 210 7.57 3.20 -14.84
CA TRP A 210 7.20 1.95 -14.19
C TRP A 210 8.34 1.38 -13.35
N THR A 211 9.54 1.35 -13.91
CA THR A 211 10.74 0.86 -13.21
C THR A 211 11.06 1.71 -11.98
N ASP A 212 11.00 3.04 -12.10
CA ASP A 212 11.22 3.95 -10.98
C ASP A 212 10.14 3.80 -9.91
N LEU A 213 8.88 3.69 -10.31
CA LEU A 213 7.75 3.45 -9.40
C LEU A 213 7.91 2.14 -8.64
N ALA A 214 8.26 1.04 -9.33
CA ALA A 214 8.48 -0.26 -8.69
C ALA A 214 9.61 -0.19 -7.66
N ALA A 215 10.71 0.48 -7.99
CA ALA A 215 11.83 0.68 -7.07
C ALA A 215 11.42 1.51 -5.83
N LEU A 216 10.70 2.60 -6.02
CA LEU A 216 10.22 3.44 -4.91
C LEU A 216 9.24 2.68 -4.00
N LEU A 217 8.35 1.88 -4.58
CA LEU A 217 7.42 1.05 -3.82
C LEU A 217 8.16 -0.05 -3.04
N ALA A 218 9.14 -0.72 -3.67
CA ALA A 218 9.97 -1.75 -3.02
C ALA A 218 10.76 -1.16 -1.83
N ASP A 219 11.33 0.03 -1.99
CA ASP A 219 11.96 0.76 -0.89
C ASP A 219 10.96 1.07 0.23
N GLY A 220 9.74 1.44 -0.12
CA GLY A 220 8.65 1.63 0.82
C GLY A 220 8.31 0.35 1.61
N VAL A 221 8.27 -0.81 0.94
CA VAL A 221 8.09 -2.13 1.59
C VAL A 221 9.22 -2.39 2.58
N ARG A 222 10.46 -2.19 2.16
CA ARG A 222 11.65 -2.45 2.97
C ARG A 222 11.73 -1.54 4.20
N THR A 223 11.51 -0.24 4.01
CA THR A 223 11.76 0.78 5.06
C THR A 223 10.53 1.16 5.88
N GLY A 224 9.32 0.89 5.37
CA GLY A 224 8.06 1.40 5.94
C GLY A 224 7.87 2.91 5.75
N ARG A 225 8.67 3.56 4.89
CA ARG A 225 8.65 5.01 4.65
C ARG A 225 8.64 5.29 3.15
N ILE A 226 7.94 6.36 2.76
CA ILE A 226 8.01 6.88 1.39
C ILE A 226 9.12 7.93 1.36
N VAL A 227 10.17 7.65 0.62
CA VAL A 227 11.29 8.57 0.37
C VAL A 227 11.59 8.53 -1.13
N THR A 228 11.38 9.63 -1.80
CA THR A 228 11.48 9.73 -3.27
C THR A 228 12.64 10.60 -3.73
N THR A 229 13.16 11.43 -2.81
CA THR A 229 14.28 12.33 -3.10
C THR A 229 15.60 11.59 -3.19
N GLU A 230 16.43 11.97 -4.15
CA GLU A 230 17.82 11.57 -4.18
C GLU A 230 18.64 12.31 -3.10
N PRO A 231 19.69 11.68 -2.53
CA PRO A 231 20.52 12.32 -1.49
C PRO A 231 21.01 13.71 -1.84
N ARG A 232 21.45 13.93 -3.09
CA ARG A 232 21.97 15.22 -3.57
C ARG A 232 20.96 16.39 -3.50
N HIS A 233 19.64 16.07 -3.46
CA HIS A 233 18.57 17.06 -3.41
C HIS A 233 17.99 17.24 -2.01
N ARG A 234 18.63 16.65 -0.99
CA ARG A 234 18.22 16.77 0.42
C ARG A 234 19.08 17.81 1.12
N ARG A 235 18.55 18.46 2.14
CA ARG A 235 19.33 19.30 3.04
C ARG A 235 20.43 18.48 3.75
N ARG A 236 20.08 17.24 4.15
CA ARG A 236 21.02 16.26 4.68
C ARG A 236 21.28 15.18 3.62
N GLN A 237 22.46 15.22 3.03
CA GLN A 237 22.84 14.32 1.93
C GLN A 237 23.25 12.91 2.40
N SER A 238 23.69 12.75 3.65
CA SER A 238 24.14 11.47 4.21
C SER A 238 23.14 10.93 5.24
N GLY A 239 23.06 9.59 5.33
CA GLY A 239 22.17 8.89 6.25
C GLY A 239 20.69 8.90 5.83
N PRO A 240 19.77 8.45 6.71
CA PRO A 240 18.35 8.38 6.42
C PRO A 240 17.77 9.78 6.13
N ALA A 241 16.90 9.87 5.12
CA ALA A 241 16.20 11.11 4.81
C ALA A 241 15.38 11.61 6.01
N LEU A 242 15.49 12.88 6.33
CA LEU A 242 14.61 13.56 7.28
C LEU A 242 13.18 13.56 6.70
N ARG A 243 12.17 13.72 7.57
CA ARG A 243 10.76 13.75 7.14
C ARG A 243 10.52 14.83 6.08
N ASP A 244 11.06 16.02 6.31
CA ASP A 244 10.90 17.17 5.42
C ASP A 244 11.71 17.03 4.13
N ASP A 245 12.68 16.13 4.09
CA ASP A 245 13.49 15.85 2.90
C ASP A 245 12.96 14.64 2.08
N ALA A 246 11.87 14.01 2.50
CA ALA A 246 11.41 12.76 1.91
C ALA A 246 10.79 12.90 0.51
N SER A 247 10.23 14.08 0.18
CA SER A 247 9.49 14.31 -1.07
C SER A 247 10.06 15.49 -1.86
N TYR A 248 9.91 15.41 -3.18
CA TYR A 248 10.22 16.53 -4.09
C TYR A 248 9.09 17.58 -4.09
N VAL A 249 7.87 17.14 -4.27
CA VAL A 249 6.69 18.02 -4.44
C VAL A 249 5.56 17.71 -3.48
N ALA A 250 5.36 16.44 -3.10
CA ALA A 250 4.22 16.04 -2.27
C ALA A 250 4.23 16.74 -0.91
N HIS A 251 3.10 17.36 -0.58
CA HIS A 251 2.89 18.18 0.63
C HIS A 251 3.80 19.41 0.77
N ARG A 252 4.32 19.92 -0.36
CA ARG A 252 5.24 21.06 -0.38
C ARG A 252 4.71 22.25 -1.18
N ALA A 253 3.39 22.44 -1.22
CA ALA A 253 2.77 23.56 -1.91
C ALA A 253 3.34 24.91 -1.46
N GLY A 254 3.74 25.76 -2.42
CA GLY A 254 4.34 27.07 -2.19
C GLY A 254 5.81 27.04 -1.79
N GLU A 255 6.37 25.89 -1.43
CA GLU A 255 7.81 25.78 -1.13
C GLU A 255 8.65 25.79 -2.42
N PRO A 256 9.94 26.21 -2.36
CA PRO A 256 10.84 26.12 -3.50
C PRO A 256 11.05 24.66 -3.94
N CYS A 257 10.94 24.43 -5.24
CA CYS A 257 11.29 23.14 -5.84
C CYS A 257 12.76 22.81 -5.58
N ARG A 258 13.06 21.58 -5.16
CA ARG A 258 14.41 21.14 -4.83
C ARG A 258 15.37 21.10 -6.03
N VAL A 259 14.85 21.18 -7.25
CA VAL A 259 15.65 21.11 -8.48
C VAL A 259 15.80 22.48 -9.14
N CYS A 260 14.70 23.22 -9.32
CA CYS A 260 14.74 24.50 -10.08
C CYS A 260 14.46 25.75 -9.23
N GLY A 261 14.10 25.62 -7.96
CA GLY A 261 13.79 26.73 -7.07
C GLY A 261 12.41 27.38 -7.25
N ASN A 262 11.68 27.11 -8.33
CA ASN A 262 10.33 27.64 -8.52
C ASN A 262 9.34 27.04 -7.51
N ALA A 263 8.27 27.78 -7.18
CA ALA A 263 7.27 27.31 -6.24
C ALA A 263 6.58 26.03 -6.71
N VAL A 264 6.44 25.06 -5.81
CA VAL A 264 5.64 23.85 -6.04
C VAL A 264 4.16 24.23 -6.05
N LEU A 265 3.45 23.84 -7.11
CA LEU A 265 2.03 24.07 -7.27
C LEU A 265 1.21 22.98 -6.58
N ALA A 266 -0.02 23.34 -6.19
CA ALA A 266 -1.01 22.42 -5.67
C ALA A 266 -2.39 22.72 -6.22
N GLU A 267 -3.10 21.70 -6.66
CA GLU A 267 -4.45 21.83 -7.23
C GLU A 267 -5.30 20.58 -6.97
N PRO A 268 -6.62 20.66 -7.00
CA PRO A 268 -7.48 19.49 -6.89
C PRO A 268 -7.44 18.67 -8.18
N MET A 269 -7.18 17.36 -8.06
CA MET A 269 -7.24 16.42 -9.17
C MET A 269 -7.73 15.05 -8.70
N GLY A 270 -8.88 14.59 -9.21
CA GLY A 270 -9.45 13.29 -8.87
C GLY A 270 -9.84 13.15 -7.39
N GLY A 271 -10.42 14.21 -6.81
CA GLY A 271 -10.83 14.25 -5.41
C GLY A 271 -9.67 14.32 -4.40
N ARG A 272 -8.45 14.60 -4.87
CA ARG A 272 -7.22 14.70 -4.06
C ARG A 272 -6.37 15.88 -4.54
N THR A 273 -5.50 16.38 -3.66
CA THR A 273 -4.54 17.41 -4.03
C THR A 273 -3.42 16.82 -4.88
N LEU A 274 -3.22 17.31 -6.08
CA LEU A 274 -2.02 17.10 -6.87
C LEU A 274 -0.97 18.14 -6.45
N TYR A 275 0.29 17.71 -6.36
CA TYR A 275 1.45 18.57 -6.17
C TYR A 275 2.39 18.38 -7.36
N TRP A 276 2.88 19.47 -7.95
CA TRP A 276 3.76 19.40 -9.10
C TRP A 276 4.58 20.68 -9.28
N CYS A 277 5.58 20.65 -10.13
CA CYS A 277 6.41 21.81 -10.48
C CYS A 277 6.31 22.10 -11.97
N ALA A 278 5.64 23.20 -12.34
CA ALA A 278 5.43 23.56 -13.74
C ALA A 278 6.73 23.81 -14.55
N CYS A 279 7.81 24.15 -13.87
CA CYS A 279 9.12 24.35 -14.52
C CYS A 279 9.84 23.02 -14.81
N CYS A 280 9.71 22.01 -13.94
CA CYS A 280 10.42 20.73 -14.08
C CYS A 280 9.61 19.69 -14.87
N GLN A 281 8.28 19.82 -14.93
CA GLN A 281 7.35 18.85 -15.52
C GLN A 281 6.71 19.47 -16.79
N THR A 282 7.45 19.47 -17.86
CA THR A 282 7.10 20.14 -19.12
C THR A 282 6.88 19.18 -20.30
N THR A 283 7.16 17.90 -20.11
CA THR A 283 7.05 16.86 -21.15
C THR A 283 5.81 16.00 -21.00
#